data_38d60dc086cd0fcad4e9fa6b5697ecb2
#
_entry.id   38d60dc086cd0fcad4e9fa6b5697ecb2
#
_cell.length_a   1.000
_cell.length_b   1.000
_cell.length_c   1.000
_cell.angle_alpha   90.00
_cell.angle_beta   90.00
_cell.angle_gamma   90.00
#
_symmetry.space_group_name_H-M   'P 1'
#
loop_
_entity.id
_entity.type
_entity.pdbx_description
1 polymer ?
#
loop_
_entity_poly.entity_id
_entity_poly.type
_entity_poly.pdbx_seq_one_letter_code
_entity_poly.pdbx_strand_id
1 'polypeptide(L)'
;MRIEDRIIALGLYLPEPARAPPGVVIDFAWARLHGDRVFLSGHAAQAPDGTIVGPFGHVGDEVSPEQAAEASRLATLSAIASLKRVVGSLDRVTAWLRVDGFVLAAPGFKGTTNVINGASRLIAELFGDDIGRHARTAMGVAATPLSCSVVIAAEVAVRP
;
A
#
# COMPACT_ATOMS: atom_id res chain seq x y z
N MET A 1 16.63 15.21 5.01
CA MET A 1 15.21 15.57 4.74
C MET A 1 14.35 14.48 5.38
N ARG A 2 13.38 14.89 6.19
CA ARG A 2 12.44 13.93 6.81
C ARG A 2 11.58 13.25 5.74
N ILE A 3 11.12 12.04 6.03
CA ILE A 3 10.27 11.30 5.08
C ILE A 3 8.97 12.07 4.77
N GLU A 4 8.37 12.66 5.79
CA GLU A 4 7.16 13.48 5.61
C GLU A 4 7.39 14.69 4.68
N ASP A 5 8.54 15.36 4.79
CA ASP A 5 8.90 16.49 3.92
C ASP A 5 9.10 16.04 2.47
N ARG A 6 9.64 14.83 2.29
CA ARG A 6 9.81 14.22 0.97
C ARG A 6 8.46 13.90 0.31
N ILE A 7 7.51 13.40 1.09
CA ILE A 7 6.14 13.15 0.62
C ILE A 7 5.52 14.46 0.10
N ILE A 8 5.64 15.55 0.85
CA ILE A 8 5.14 16.86 0.46
C ILE A 8 5.85 17.37 -0.80
N ALA A 9 7.19 17.28 -0.84
CA ALA A 9 7.99 17.76 -1.96
C ALA A 9 7.66 17.04 -3.28
N LEU A 10 7.23 15.77 -3.21
CA LEU A 10 6.80 14.98 -4.36
C LEU A 10 5.33 15.23 -4.74
N GLY A 11 4.64 16.15 -4.05
CA GLY A 11 3.21 16.41 -4.29
C GLY A 11 2.29 15.27 -3.90
N LEU A 12 2.77 14.37 -3.03
CA LEU A 12 2.01 13.23 -2.55
C LEU A 12 1.22 13.57 -1.29
N TYR A 13 0.22 12.77 -0.98
CA TYR A 13 -0.57 12.92 0.24
C TYR A 13 -0.64 11.61 1.02
N LEU A 14 -0.81 11.72 2.33
CA LEU A 14 -1.15 10.61 3.20
C LEU A 14 -2.66 10.72 3.50
N PRO A 15 -3.47 9.76 3.05
CA PRO A 15 -4.92 9.84 3.21
C PRO A 15 -5.35 9.71 4.68
N GLU A 16 -6.54 10.23 4.98
CA GLU A 16 -7.25 9.95 6.21
C GLU A 16 -7.55 8.44 6.33
N PRO A 17 -7.89 7.93 7.53
CA PRO A 17 -8.27 6.53 7.70
C PRO A 17 -9.34 6.10 6.71
N ALA A 18 -9.22 4.86 6.21
CA ALA A 18 -10.14 4.30 5.25
C ALA A 18 -11.59 4.37 5.74
N ARG A 19 -12.48 4.88 4.89
CA ARG A 19 -13.91 4.91 5.15
C ARG A 19 -14.54 3.61 4.66
N ALA A 20 -15.08 2.83 5.60
CA ALA A 20 -15.83 1.64 5.24
C ALA A 20 -17.13 2.03 4.52
N PRO A 21 -17.45 1.43 3.36
CA PRO A 21 -18.75 1.62 2.73
C PRO A 21 -19.87 1.00 3.58
N PRO A 22 -21.14 1.39 3.34
CA PRO A 22 -22.27 0.80 4.06
C PRO A 22 -22.25 -0.73 4.02
N GLY A 23 -22.45 -1.37 5.18
CA GLY A 23 -22.47 -2.83 5.31
C GLY A 23 -21.11 -3.49 5.48
N VAL A 24 -20.02 -2.74 5.39
CA VAL A 24 -18.67 -3.23 5.66
C VAL A 24 -18.25 -2.83 7.06
N VAL A 25 -17.88 -3.81 7.88
CA VAL A 25 -17.39 -3.61 9.25
C VAL A 25 -15.89 -3.82 9.27
N ILE A 26 -15.15 -2.88 9.87
CA ILE A 26 -13.71 -2.97 10.08
C ILE A 26 -13.44 -3.50 11.47
N ASP A 27 -13.22 -4.78 11.58
CA ASP A 27 -12.99 -5.51 12.84
C ASP A 27 -11.51 -5.83 13.07
N PHE A 28 -10.64 -4.95 12.62
CA PHE A 28 -9.18 -5.12 12.74
C PHE A 28 -8.49 -3.76 12.77
N ALA A 29 -7.21 -3.75 13.16
CA ALA A 29 -6.37 -2.57 13.09
C ALA A 29 -5.74 -2.44 11.69
N TRP A 30 -5.72 -1.23 11.12
CA TRP A 30 -5.03 -0.97 9.86
C TRP A 30 -3.51 -1.10 9.99
N ALA A 31 -2.96 -0.78 11.17
CA ALA A 31 -1.57 -0.98 11.51
C ALA A 31 -1.46 -1.40 12.97
N ARG A 32 -0.57 -2.35 13.26
CA ARG A 32 -0.31 -2.82 14.62
C ARG A 32 1.18 -2.74 14.92
N LEU A 33 1.54 -1.88 15.86
CA LEU A 33 2.88 -1.82 16.43
C LEU A 33 3.01 -2.89 17.54
N HIS A 34 4.05 -3.71 17.44
CA HIS A 34 4.42 -4.67 18.48
C HIS A 34 5.94 -4.74 18.57
N GLY A 35 6.49 -4.32 19.70
CA GLY A 35 7.94 -4.21 19.86
C GLY A 35 8.53 -3.22 18.84
N ASP A 36 9.46 -3.68 18.04
CA ASP A 36 10.13 -2.93 16.98
C ASP A 36 9.56 -3.18 15.58
N ARG A 37 8.36 -3.77 15.49
CA ARG A 37 7.72 -4.11 14.21
C ARG A 37 6.32 -3.53 14.09
N VAL A 38 6.00 -3.08 12.89
CA VAL A 38 4.63 -2.68 12.51
C VAL A 38 4.13 -3.63 11.44
N PHE A 39 2.96 -4.19 11.69
CA PHE A 39 2.21 -5.01 10.74
C PHE A 39 1.14 -4.15 10.10
N LEU A 40 1.16 -4.04 8.78
CA LEU A 40 0.21 -3.27 8.01
C LEU A 40 -0.80 -4.22 7.35
N SER A 41 -2.06 -4.04 7.66
CA SER A 41 -3.16 -4.77 7.02
C SER A 41 -3.23 -4.47 5.53
N GLY A 42 -4.01 -5.24 4.79
CA GLY A 42 -4.25 -4.97 3.38
C GLY A 42 -4.89 -3.61 3.15
N HIS A 43 -4.22 -2.76 2.39
CA HIS A 43 -4.65 -1.41 2.04
C HIS A 43 -4.95 -1.32 0.55
N ALA A 44 -6.01 -0.61 0.20
CA ALA A 44 -6.35 -0.25 -1.18
C ALA A 44 -6.06 1.23 -1.42
N ALA A 45 -6.15 1.67 -2.67
CA ALA A 45 -6.02 3.07 -3.04
C ALA A 45 -7.13 3.91 -2.40
N GLN A 46 -6.75 5.06 -1.83
CA GLN A 46 -7.66 5.99 -1.16
C GLN A 46 -7.49 7.41 -1.70
N ALA A 47 -8.60 8.14 -1.75
CA ALA A 47 -8.60 9.59 -1.87
C ALA A 47 -8.08 10.24 -0.56
N PRO A 48 -7.72 11.55 -0.57
CA PRO A 48 -7.23 12.23 0.62
C PRO A 48 -8.16 12.12 1.83
N ASP A 49 -9.48 12.08 1.63
CA ASP A 49 -10.49 11.99 2.69
C ASP A 49 -10.71 10.55 3.23
N GLY A 50 -9.97 9.57 2.73
CA GLY A 50 -10.08 8.17 3.13
C GLY A 50 -11.06 7.34 2.30
N THR A 51 -11.76 7.92 1.34
CA THR A 51 -12.64 7.17 0.43
C THR A 51 -11.82 6.18 -0.39
N ILE A 52 -12.27 4.92 -0.45
CA ILE A 52 -11.66 3.91 -1.33
C ILE A 52 -11.95 4.29 -2.77
N VAL A 53 -10.91 4.32 -3.60
CA VAL A 53 -11.01 4.72 -5.01
C VAL A 53 -10.58 3.60 -5.94
N GLY A 54 -11.07 3.67 -7.18
CA GLY A 54 -10.68 2.76 -8.25
C GLY A 54 -9.24 2.99 -8.76
N PRO A 55 -8.91 2.29 -9.86
CA PRO A 55 -9.84 1.52 -10.69
C PRO A 55 -10.30 0.22 -10.01
N PHE A 56 -11.57 -0.10 -10.20
CA PHE A 56 -12.17 -1.36 -9.74
C PHE A 56 -12.27 -2.33 -10.91
N GLY A 57 -12.06 -3.61 -10.65
CA GLY A 57 -12.15 -4.66 -11.67
C GLY A 57 -10.85 -5.41 -11.86
N HIS A 58 -10.86 -6.35 -12.80
CA HIS A 58 -9.77 -7.28 -13.07
C HIS A 58 -8.69 -6.65 -13.94
N VAL A 59 -7.46 -6.74 -13.47
CA VAL A 59 -6.28 -6.29 -14.22
C VAL A 59 -6.01 -7.23 -15.38
N GLY A 60 -5.84 -6.68 -16.57
CA GLY A 60 -5.75 -7.43 -17.82
C GLY A 60 -7.08 -7.56 -18.54
N ASP A 61 -8.16 -7.03 -17.98
CA ASP A 61 -9.49 -6.90 -18.59
C ASP A 61 -10.00 -5.46 -18.42
N GLU A 62 -10.85 -5.17 -17.41
CA GLU A 62 -11.42 -3.82 -17.21
C GLU A 62 -10.35 -2.79 -16.78
N VAL A 63 -9.28 -3.26 -16.14
CA VAL A 63 -8.20 -2.42 -15.62
C VAL A 63 -6.91 -2.72 -16.36
N SER A 64 -6.24 -1.68 -16.87
CA SER A 64 -4.93 -1.85 -17.52
C SER A 64 -3.82 -2.11 -16.50
N PRO A 65 -2.72 -2.77 -16.87
CA PRO A 65 -1.55 -2.93 -16.00
C PRO A 65 -0.99 -1.60 -15.50
N GLU A 66 -1.03 -0.56 -16.32
CA GLU A 66 -0.55 0.78 -15.98
C GLU A 66 -1.44 1.45 -14.93
N GLN A 67 -2.76 1.34 -15.06
CA GLN A 67 -3.72 1.80 -14.05
C GLN A 67 -3.53 1.05 -12.73
N ALA A 68 -3.30 -0.26 -12.79
CA ALA A 68 -3.06 -1.10 -11.62
C ALA A 68 -1.74 -0.75 -10.92
N ALA A 69 -0.69 -0.43 -11.67
CA ALA A 69 0.58 0.03 -11.10
C ALA A 69 0.41 1.34 -10.33
N GLU A 70 -0.38 2.28 -10.85
CA GLU A 70 -0.72 3.51 -10.11
C GLU A 70 -1.59 3.21 -8.89
N ALA A 71 -2.56 2.31 -8.98
CA ALA A 71 -3.33 1.86 -7.81
C ALA A 71 -2.43 1.23 -6.74
N SER A 72 -1.42 0.47 -7.14
CA SER A 72 -0.39 -0.08 -6.25
C SER A 72 0.37 1.03 -5.50
N ARG A 73 0.74 2.10 -6.19
CA ARG A 73 1.39 3.29 -5.62
C ARG A 73 0.47 3.97 -4.59
N LEU A 74 -0.79 4.22 -4.93
CA LEU A 74 -1.77 4.84 -4.04
C LEU A 74 -2.12 3.96 -2.83
N ALA A 75 -2.25 2.65 -3.02
CA ALA A 75 -2.46 1.70 -1.92
C ALA A 75 -1.30 1.72 -0.93
N THR A 76 -0.08 1.88 -1.43
CA THR A 76 1.12 2.02 -0.59
C THR A 76 1.10 3.32 0.22
N LEU A 77 0.64 4.44 -0.35
CA LEU A 77 0.44 5.68 0.41
C LEU A 77 -0.58 5.50 1.54
N SER A 78 -1.64 4.75 1.31
CA SER A 78 -2.63 4.39 2.33
C SER A 78 -1.98 3.60 3.48
N ALA A 79 -1.13 2.63 3.16
CA ALA A 79 -0.38 1.84 4.14
C ALA A 79 0.61 2.72 4.93
N ILE A 80 1.33 3.62 4.25
CA ILE A 80 2.25 4.58 4.89
C ILE A 80 1.50 5.54 5.82
N ALA A 81 0.30 5.97 5.46
CA ALA A 81 -0.53 6.81 6.33
C ALA A 81 -0.89 6.07 7.63
N SER A 82 -1.27 4.79 7.54
CA SER A 82 -1.55 3.95 8.70
C SER A 82 -0.29 3.69 9.54
N LEU A 83 0.85 3.47 8.91
CA LEU A 83 2.15 3.36 9.57
C LEU A 83 2.44 4.62 10.39
N LYS A 84 2.34 5.81 9.76
CA LYS A 84 2.60 7.08 10.43
C LYS A 84 1.70 7.28 11.66
N ARG A 85 0.43 6.91 11.59
CA ARG A 85 -0.51 7.05 12.71
C ARG A 85 -0.07 6.28 13.96
N VAL A 86 0.55 5.11 13.80
CA VAL A 86 1.00 4.30 14.95
C VAL A 86 2.41 4.60 15.41
N VAL A 87 3.29 5.13 14.54
CA VAL A 87 4.68 5.42 14.91
C VAL A 87 4.95 6.90 15.20
N GLY A 88 4.05 7.80 14.79
CA GLY A 88 4.18 9.25 14.95
C GLY A 88 5.06 9.91 13.89
N SER A 89 6.29 9.41 13.68
CA SER A 89 7.20 9.89 12.63
C SER A 89 7.68 8.74 11.76
N LEU A 90 7.65 8.93 10.46
CA LEU A 90 8.15 7.94 9.49
C LEU A 90 9.68 7.80 9.52
N ASP A 91 10.39 8.78 10.07
CA ASP A 91 11.84 8.69 10.27
C ASP A 91 12.24 7.63 11.31
N ARG A 92 11.28 7.07 12.04
CA ARG A 92 11.51 5.91 12.92
C ARG A 92 11.64 4.59 12.17
N VAL A 93 11.24 4.54 10.90
CA VAL A 93 11.39 3.34 10.07
C VAL A 93 12.86 3.03 9.85
N THR A 94 13.25 1.79 10.14
CA THR A 94 14.63 1.30 9.96
C THR A 94 14.76 0.35 8.80
N ALA A 95 13.68 -0.36 8.45
CA ALA A 95 13.65 -1.22 7.26
C ALA A 95 12.21 -1.57 6.87
N TRP A 96 11.93 -1.59 5.59
CA TRP A 96 10.79 -2.32 5.03
C TRP A 96 11.21 -3.77 4.90
N LEU A 97 10.54 -4.67 5.61
CA LEU A 97 10.95 -6.08 5.71
C LEU A 97 10.27 -6.92 4.63
N ARG A 98 8.96 -6.74 4.49
CA ARG A 98 8.15 -7.50 3.54
C ARG A 98 7.00 -6.66 3.00
N VAL A 99 6.73 -6.82 1.72
CA VAL A 99 5.55 -6.28 1.04
C VAL A 99 4.83 -7.42 0.35
N ASP A 100 3.55 -7.58 0.63
CA ASP A 100 2.68 -8.51 -0.06
C ASP A 100 1.69 -7.73 -0.93
N GLY A 101 1.81 -7.89 -2.25
CA GLY A 101 0.94 -7.27 -3.22
C GLY A 101 -0.02 -8.29 -3.83
N PHE A 102 -1.31 -7.97 -3.79
CA PHE A 102 -2.38 -8.78 -4.35
C PHE A 102 -3.02 -8.02 -5.50
N VAL A 103 -3.06 -8.67 -6.65
CA VAL A 103 -3.64 -8.11 -7.88
C VAL A 103 -4.89 -8.87 -8.20
N LEU A 104 -6.02 -8.18 -8.32
CA LEU A 104 -7.26 -8.77 -8.84
C LEU A 104 -7.03 -9.05 -10.33
N ALA A 105 -6.66 -10.28 -10.64
CA ALA A 105 -6.15 -10.65 -11.95
C ALA A 105 -7.23 -11.29 -12.81
N ALA A 106 -7.36 -10.82 -14.06
CA ALA A 106 -8.12 -11.54 -15.08
C ALA A 106 -7.50 -12.94 -15.32
N PRO A 107 -8.30 -13.94 -15.71
CA PRO A 107 -7.76 -15.25 -16.02
C PRO A 107 -6.59 -15.17 -17.01
N GLY A 108 -5.45 -15.76 -16.65
CA GLY A 108 -4.26 -15.77 -17.50
C GLY A 108 -3.38 -14.50 -17.42
N PHE A 109 -3.76 -13.47 -16.69
CA PHE A 109 -2.91 -12.30 -16.48
C PHE A 109 -1.71 -12.69 -15.61
N LYS A 110 -0.49 -12.45 -16.10
CA LYS A 110 0.77 -12.86 -15.46
C LYS A 110 1.66 -11.68 -15.04
N GLY A 111 1.26 -10.46 -15.34
CA GLY A 111 2.07 -9.25 -15.16
C GLY A 111 2.04 -8.68 -13.73
N THR A 112 1.80 -9.49 -12.69
CA THR A 112 1.63 -9.03 -11.31
C THR A 112 2.89 -8.37 -10.75
N THR A 113 4.08 -8.86 -11.13
CA THR A 113 5.36 -8.27 -10.70
C THR A 113 5.45 -6.79 -11.10
N ASN A 114 5.17 -6.45 -12.34
CA ASN A 114 5.24 -5.07 -12.84
C ASN A 114 4.16 -4.17 -12.21
N VAL A 115 2.99 -4.72 -11.92
CA VAL A 115 1.94 -3.97 -11.21
C VAL A 115 2.42 -3.57 -9.82
N ILE A 116 2.94 -4.50 -9.04
CA ILE A 116 3.39 -4.23 -7.66
C ILE A 116 4.72 -3.43 -7.63
N ASN A 117 5.44 -3.34 -8.73
CA ASN A 117 6.58 -2.41 -8.83
C ASN A 117 6.18 -0.96 -8.57
N GLY A 118 4.93 -0.56 -8.78
CA GLY A 118 4.42 0.75 -8.38
C GLY A 118 4.60 1.01 -6.88
N ALA A 119 4.29 0.02 -6.05
CA ALA A 119 4.51 0.06 -4.60
C ALA A 119 6.01 0.11 -4.27
N SER A 120 6.80 -0.81 -4.81
CA SER A 120 8.22 -0.93 -4.47
C SER A 120 9.04 0.30 -4.87
N ARG A 121 8.73 0.91 -6.02
CA ARG A 121 9.38 2.15 -6.45
C ARG A 121 9.05 3.32 -5.55
N LEU A 122 7.80 3.46 -5.12
CA LEU A 122 7.43 4.51 -4.18
C LEU A 122 8.15 4.35 -2.84
N ILE A 123 8.23 3.13 -2.32
CA ILE A 123 8.93 2.85 -1.07
C ILE A 123 10.42 3.23 -1.20
N ALA A 124 11.08 2.84 -2.28
CA ALA A 124 12.48 3.20 -2.54
C ALA A 124 12.67 4.72 -2.70
N GLU A 125 11.75 5.38 -3.40
CA GLU A 125 11.76 6.83 -3.60
C GLU A 125 11.65 7.60 -2.29
N LEU A 126 10.80 7.13 -1.35
CA LEU A 126 10.58 7.78 -0.06
C LEU A 126 11.65 7.44 0.98
N PHE A 127 12.00 6.17 1.11
CA PHE A 127 12.85 5.66 2.20
C PHE A 127 14.29 5.40 1.79
N GLY A 128 14.61 5.48 0.50
CA GLY A 128 15.94 5.14 -0.04
C GLY A 128 16.12 3.63 -0.22
N ASP A 129 17.16 3.25 -0.95
CA ASP A 129 17.39 1.85 -1.33
C ASP A 129 17.73 0.94 -0.15
N ASP A 130 18.37 1.47 0.90
CA ASP A 130 18.75 0.68 2.06
C ASP A 130 17.51 0.34 2.92
N ILE A 131 16.80 1.35 3.40
CA ILE A 131 15.62 1.16 4.25
C ILE A 131 14.44 0.59 3.47
N GLY A 132 14.27 1.01 2.21
CA GLY A 132 13.13 0.64 1.37
C GLY A 132 13.25 -0.73 0.70
N ARG A 133 14.43 -1.37 0.71
CA ARG A 133 14.64 -2.64 0.00
C ARG A 133 14.07 -3.82 0.79
N HIS A 134 12.94 -4.34 0.32
CA HIS A 134 12.13 -5.33 1.01
C HIS A 134 12.07 -6.66 0.24
N ALA A 135 11.80 -7.75 0.96
CA ALA A 135 11.33 -8.99 0.35
C ALA A 135 9.87 -8.82 -0.09
N ARG A 136 9.44 -9.50 -1.15
CA ARG A 136 8.12 -9.23 -1.75
C ARG A 136 7.45 -10.47 -2.32
N THR A 137 6.14 -10.51 -2.17
CA THR A 137 5.23 -11.39 -2.91
C THR A 137 4.31 -10.53 -3.78
N ALA A 138 4.11 -10.93 -5.04
CA ALA A 138 3.17 -10.28 -5.97
C ALA A 138 2.33 -11.35 -6.64
N MET A 139 1.09 -11.52 -6.18
CA MET A 139 0.19 -12.61 -6.58
C MET A 139 -1.09 -12.09 -7.19
N GLY A 140 -1.59 -12.82 -8.20
CA GLY A 140 -2.94 -12.66 -8.70
C GLY A 140 -3.94 -13.40 -7.81
N VAL A 141 -5.08 -12.79 -7.56
CA VAL A 141 -6.19 -13.36 -6.79
C VAL A 141 -7.48 -13.28 -7.60
N ALA A 142 -8.42 -14.17 -7.28
CA ALA A 142 -9.70 -14.24 -8.00
C ALA A 142 -10.69 -13.17 -7.56
N ALA A 143 -10.60 -12.67 -6.32
CA ALA A 143 -11.48 -11.65 -5.77
C ALA A 143 -10.74 -10.82 -4.72
N THR A 144 -11.13 -9.58 -4.58
CA THR A 144 -10.66 -8.65 -3.56
C THR A 144 -11.86 -7.93 -2.92
N PRO A 145 -11.71 -7.34 -1.73
CA PRO A 145 -12.76 -6.49 -1.19
C PRO A 145 -13.10 -5.36 -2.17
N LEU A 146 -14.39 -5.14 -2.39
CA LEU A 146 -14.92 -4.07 -3.25
C LEU A 146 -14.44 -4.12 -4.72
N SER A 147 -13.87 -5.22 -5.17
CA SER A 147 -13.22 -5.34 -6.48
C SER A 147 -12.05 -4.34 -6.67
N CYS A 148 -11.37 -3.97 -5.59
CA CYS A 148 -10.15 -3.17 -5.69
C CYS A 148 -9.12 -3.90 -6.56
N SER A 149 -8.52 -3.21 -7.51
CA SER A 149 -7.58 -3.84 -8.45
C SER A 149 -6.28 -4.29 -7.78
N VAL A 150 -5.88 -3.62 -6.70
CA VAL A 150 -4.66 -3.92 -5.94
C VAL A 150 -4.90 -3.75 -4.45
N VAL A 151 -4.33 -4.66 -3.67
CA VAL A 151 -4.26 -4.58 -2.20
C VAL A 151 -2.82 -4.78 -1.77
N ILE A 152 -2.32 -3.92 -0.87
CA ILE A 152 -0.95 -3.95 -0.35
C ILE A 152 -0.97 -4.17 1.16
N ALA A 153 -0.24 -5.19 1.62
CA ALA A 153 0.07 -5.42 3.03
C ALA A 153 1.59 -5.39 3.22
N ALA A 154 2.05 -5.11 4.42
CA ALA A 154 3.50 -5.03 4.67
C ALA A 154 3.87 -5.28 6.14
N GLU A 155 5.16 -5.54 6.34
CA GLU A 155 5.81 -5.59 7.65
C GLU A 155 7.02 -4.65 7.63
N VAL A 156 7.13 -3.81 8.65
CA VAL A 156 8.12 -2.72 8.73
C VAL A 156 8.81 -2.75 10.09
N ALA A 157 10.12 -2.63 10.12
CA ALA A 157 10.90 -2.45 11.34
C ALA A 157 11.01 -0.97 11.69
N VAL A 158 10.94 -0.66 12.99
CA VAL A 158 10.99 0.71 13.49
C VAL A 158 11.89 0.81 14.73
N ARG A 159 12.46 1.98 14.96
CA ARG A 159 13.13 2.26 16.24
C ARG A 159 12.09 2.43 17.35
N PRO A 160 12.44 2.04 18.59
CA PRO A 160 11.62 2.29 19.78
C PRO A 160 11.28 3.78 19.99
#